data_cdb49ac9c814833c1a38387fe21c85c3
#
_entry.id   cdb49ac9c814833c1a38387fe21c85c3
#
_cell.length_a   1.000
_cell.length_b   1.000
_cell.length_c   1.000
_cell.angle_alpha   90.00
_cell.angle_beta   90.00
_cell.angle_gamma   90.00
#
_symmetry.space_group_name_H-M   'P 1'
#
loop_
_entity.id
_entity.type
_entity.pdbx_description
1 polymer ?
#
loop_
_entity_poly.entity_id
_entity_poly.type
_entity_poly.pdbx_seq_one_letter_code
_entity_poly.pdbx_strand_id
1 'polypeptide(L)'
;MKLHELKNTVPRQNRKRVGRGDGSGHGRTAGRGEKGAGARTGHSRRPYFEGGQIPLIRRLPKRGFNNPNHTEFVVVNLDVLETKLEAGVEVVDRALLQKLGLIGKTDQPLKILGNGDLTKKLTVVADKFSKSAKEKIEALGGTCKVAADVKAEAEKPQA
;
A
#
# COMPACT_ATOMS: atom_id res chain seq x y z
N MET A 1 -4.16 10.45 -23.72
CA MET A 1 -2.77 10.91 -23.55
C MET A 1 -1.90 10.11 -24.50
N LYS A 2 -1.17 10.77 -25.40
CA LYS A 2 -0.29 10.10 -26.38
C LYS A 2 1.14 10.08 -25.84
N LEU A 3 1.95 9.09 -26.22
CA LEU A 3 3.34 8.91 -25.72
C LEU A 3 4.23 10.16 -25.93
N HIS A 4 4.02 10.90 -27.02
CA HIS A 4 4.78 12.11 -27.32
C HIS A 4 4.35 13.35 -26.51
N GLU A 5 3.21 13.28 -25.82
CA GLU A 5 2.70 14.33 -24.93
C GLU A 5 3.23 14.20 -23.51
N LEU A 6 3.87 13.06 -23.19
CA LEU A 6 4.48 12.83 -21.87
C LEU A 6 5.67 13.76 -21.69
N LYS A 7 5.55 14.73 -20.79
CA LYS A 7 6.61 15.62 -20.38
C LYS A 7 7.11 15.21 -18.99
N ASN A 8 8.43 15.26 -18.83
CA ASN A 8 9.02 15.07 -17.52
C ASN A 8 8.68 16.28 -16.63
N THR A 9 7.89 16.06 -15.57
CA THR A 9 7.51 17.11 -14.60
C THR A 9 8.69 17.55 -13.73
N VAL A 10 9.70 16.69 -13.55
CA VAL A 10 10.91 17.01 -12.79
C VAL A 10 12.05 17.23 -13.79
N PRO A 11 12.65 18.44 -13.85
CA PRO A 11 13.76 18.71 -14.75
C PRO A 11 14.93 17.79 -14.41
N ARG A 12 15.55 17.23 -15.45
CA ARG A 12 16.73 16.36 -15.29
C ARG A 12 17.90 17.17 -14.76
N GLN A 13 18.36 16.85 -13.57
CA GLN A 13 19.60 17.43 -13.02
C GLN A 13 20.81 16.76 -13.63
N ASN A 14 21.76 17.56 -14.10
CA ASN A 14 23.03 17.08 -14.57
C ASN A 14 23.84 16.48 -13.40
N ARG A 15 24.61 15.43 -13.68
CA ARG A 15 25.50 14.81 -12.69
C ARG A 15 26.50 15.84 -12.18
N LYS A 16 26.55 16.05 -10.87
CA LYS A 16 27.53 16.93 -10.22
C LYS A 16 28.95 16.34 -10.37
N ARG A 17 29.85 17.12 -10.92
CA ARG A 17 31.25 16.76 -11.05
C ARG A 17 32.03 17.43 -9.92
N VAL A 18 32.72 16.62 -9.09
CA VAL A 18 33.52 17.09 -7.95
C VAL A 18 35.04 16.95 -8.25
N GLY A 19 35.88 17.69 -7.53
CA GLY A 19 37.33 17.64 -7.73
C GLY A 19 37.78 18.22 -9.08
N ARG A 20 37.13 19.30 -9.56
CA ARG A 20 37.39 19.92 -10.87
C ARG A 20 37.73 21.41 -10.74
N GLY A 21 38.66 21.72 -9.84
CA GLY A 21 39.18 23.06 -9.61
C GLY A 21 38.43 23.86 -8.56
N ASP A 22 39.04 24.90 -8.04
CA ASP A 22 38.55 25.67 -6.90
C ASP A 22 37.30 26.51 -7.25
N GLY A 23 37.24 27.01 -8.49
CA GLY A 23 36.07 27.75 -8.97
C GLY A 23 34.74 26.97 -8.99
N SER A 24 34.79 25.63 -8.91
CA SER A 24 33.60 24.80 -8.84
C SER A 24 32.96 24.76 -7.44
N GLY A 25 33.64 25.30 -6.41
CA GLY A 25 33.24 25.16 -4.99
C GLY A 25 33.37 23.73 -4.43
N HIS A 26 33.78 22.78 -5.25
CA HIS A 26 33.98 21.37 -4.89
C HIS A 26 35.32 20.84 -5.40
N GLY A 27 36.33 21.72 -5.45
CA GLY A 27 37.68 21.38 -5.81
C GLY A 27 38.39 20.51 -4.77
N ARG A 28 39.64 20.60 -4.65
CA ARG A 28 40.61 19.94 -3.72
C ARG A 28 40.06 18.74 -2.93
N THR A 29 39.23 18.95 -1.91
CA THR A 29 38.70 17.90 -1.03
C THR A 29 37.39 17.27 -1.49
N ALA A 30 36.78 17.79 -2.57
CA ALA A 30 35.51 17.31 -3.13
C ALA A 30 34.36 17.23 -2.13
N GLY A 31 34.35 18.05 -1.07
CA GLY A 31 33.36 18.09 0.00
C GLY A 31 33.55 17.03 1.09
N ARG A 32 34.68 16.29 1.09
CA ARG A 32 34.93 15.23 2.11
C ARG A 32 35.72 15.72 3.32
N GLY A 33 36.24 16.95 3.29
CA GLY A 33 37.15 17.44 4.31
C GLY A 33 38.56 16.88 4.13
N GLU A 34 39.45 17.10 5.09
CA GLU A 34 40.89 16.77 4.91
C GLU A 34 41.26 15.40 5.50
N LYS A 35 41.07 15.20 6.79
CA LYS A 35 41.51 13.99 7.50
C LYS A 35 40.31 13.27 8.09
N GLY A 36 40.44 12.01 8.40
CA GLY A 36 39.40 11.19 8.99
C GLY A 36 38.90 10.08 8.09
N ALA A 37 38.18 9.14 8.63
CA ALA A 37 37.68 7.95 7.92
C ALA A 37 36.75 8.31 6.75
N GLY A 38 35.92 9.36 6.88
CA GLY A 38 34.99 9.81 5.84
C GLY A 38 35.64 10.35 4.58
N ALA A 39 36.93 10.79 4.67
CA ALA A 39 37.69 11.26 3.52
C ALA A 39 38.36 10.12 2.72
N ARG A 40 38.39 8.92 3.25
CA ARG A 40 39.02 7.74 2.63
C ARG A 40 38.05 6.96 1.75
N THR A 41 38.61 6.15 0.86
CA THR A 41 37.80 5.23 0.03
C THR A 41 37.20 4.11 0.88
N GLY A 42 35.99 3.71 0.57
CA GLY A 42 35.33 2.57 1.24
C GLY A 42 34.74 2.85 2.61
N HIS A 43 34.82 4.09 3.13
CA HIS A 43 34.16 4.44 4.38
C HIS A 43 32.63 4.52 4.19
N SER A 44 31.91 3.70 4.97
CA SER A 44 30.45 3.77 5.09
C SER A 44 30.08 4.24 6.49
N ARG A 45 29.29 5.31 6.58
CA ARG A 45 28.79 5.82 7.86
C ARG A 45 27.68 4.89 8.35
N ARG A 46 27.84 4.33 9.53
CA ARG A 46 26.79 3.55 10.20
C ARG A 46 25.76 4.53 10.76
N PRO A 47 24.48 4.52 10.30
CA PRO A 47 23.48 5.53 10.69
C PRO A 47 23.16 5.52 12.20
N TYR A 48 23.40 4.39 12.87
CA TYR A 48 23.08 4.22 14.30
C TYR A 48 24.31 4.31 15.22
N PHE A 49 25.45 4.77 14.70
CA PHE A 49 26.68 4.84 15.50
C PHE A 49 26.72 6.14 16.32
N GLU A 50 26.77 6.02 17.64
CA GLU A 50 26.79 7.14 18.59
C GLU A 50 28.17 7.28 19.29
N GLY A 51 29.26 7.17 18.55
CA GLY A 51 30.59 7.41 19.06
C GLY A 51 31.11 6.40 20.08
N GLY A 52 30.48 5.23 20.22
CA GLY A 52 30.82 4.19 21.21
C GLY A 52 29.76 4.05 22.32
N GLN A 53 28.87 5.01 22.48
CA GLN A 53 27.68 4.87 23.32
C GLN A 53 26.75 3.81 22.74
N ILE A 54 26.02 3.08 23.61
CA ILE A 54 25.01 2.13 23.16
C ILE A 54 23.96 2.84 22.32
N PRO A 55 23.76 2.44 21.06
CA PRO A 55 22.81 3.10 20.16
C PRO A 55 21.39 3.15 20.72
N LEU A 56 20.66 4.22 20.43
CA LEU A 56 19.29 4.43 20.92
C LEU A 56 18.38 3.22 20.68
N ILE A 57 18.49 2.60 19.51
CA ILE A 57 17.70 1.41 19.14
C ILE A 57 17.89 0.23 20.12
N ARG A 58 19.07 0.11 20.74
CA ARG A 58 19.36 -0.92 21.76
C ARG A 58 18.93 -0.52 23.16
N ARG A 59 18.75 0.79 23.42
CA ARG A 59 18.27 1.30 24.71
C ARG A 59 16.74 1.22 24.82
N LEU A 60 16.04 1.19 23.69
CA LEU A 60 14.58 1.04 23.67
C LEU A 60 14.18 -0.38 24.07
N PRO A 61 13.25 -0.55 25.00
CA PRO A 61 12.75 -1.88 25.36
C PRO A 61 12.01 -2.51 24.19
N LYS A 62 12.13 -3.83 24.06
CA LYS A 62 11.28 -4.61 23.15
C LYS A 62 9.84 -4.51 23.62
N ARG A 63 8.90 -4.37 22.70
CA ARG A 63 7.49 -4.36 23.04
C ARG A 63 6.68 -5.15 22.02
N GLY A 64 5.58 -5.74 22.51
CA GLY A 64 4.66 -6.49 21.67
C GLY A 64 5.17 -7.91 21.37
N PHE A 65 4.31 -8.65 20.72
CA PHE A 65 4.57 -10.00 20.23
C PHE A 65 3.85 -10.19 18.89
N ASN A 66 4.33 -11.14 18.10
CA ASN A 66 3.64 -11.53 16.87
C ASN A 66 2.61 -12.61 17.22
N ASN A 67 1.33 -12.34 16.95
CA ASN A 67 0.24 -13.29 17.17
C ASN A 67 0.21 -14.31 16.01
N PRO A 68 0.50 -15.60 16.25
CA PRO A 68 0.51 -16.62 15.19
C PRO A 68 -0.88 -16.88 14.61
N ASN A 69 -1.95 -16.56 15.35
CA ASN A 69 -3.34 -16.72 14.91
C ASN A 69 -3.91 -15.46 14.22
N HIS A 70 -3.04 -14.51 13.88
CA HIS A 70 -3.48 -13.29 13.18
C HIS A 70 -3.88 -13.62 11.75
N THR A 71 -5.12 -13.30 11.40
CA THR A 71 -5.64 -13.43 10.02
C THR A 71 -5.59 -12.07 9.34
N GLU A 72 -4.79 -11.94 8.31
CA GLU A 72 -4.73 -10.74 7.49
C GLU A 72 -5.84 -10.75 6.44
N PHE A 73 -6.52 -9.63 6.29
CA PHE A 73 -7.56 -9.44 5.30
C PHE A 73 -7.10 -8.46 4.22
N VAL A 74 -7.44 -8.75 2.98
CA VAL A 74 -7.42 -7.73 1.92
C VAL A 74 -8.61 -6.80 2.15
N VAL A 75 -8.33 -5.50 2.23
CA VAL A 75 -9.34 -4.49 2.56
C VAL A 75 -9.71 -3.68 1.32
N VAL A 76 -11.01 -3.50 1.09
CA VAL A 76 -11.56 -2.60 0.07
C VAL A 76 -12.59 -1.68 0.73
N ASN A 77 -12.50 -0.38 0.45
CA ASN A 77 -13.42 0.64 0.96
C ASN A 77 -14.56 0.93 -0.03
N LEU A 78 -15.68 1.48 0.47
CA LEU A 78 -16.84 1.81 -0.37
C LEU A 78 -16.54 2.93 -1.38
N ASP A 79 -15.71 3.92 -1.03
CA ASP A 79 -15.28 4.99 -1.93
C ASP A 79 -14.54 4.45 -3.17
N VAL A 80 -13.74 3.41 -2.98
CA VAL A 80 -13.01 2.75 -4.07
C VAL A 80 -13.98 2.00 -4.99
N LEU A 81 -14.99 1.36 -4.41
CA LEU A 81 -16.05 0.68 -5.19
C LEU A 81 -16.86 1.71 -6.00
N GLU A 82 -17.25 2.83 -5.38
CA GLU A 82 -17.99 3.90 -6.09
C GLU A 82 -17.21 4.45 -7.28
N THR A 83 -15.91 4.68 -7.11
CA THR A 83 -15.04 5.29 -8.12
C THR A 83 -14.68 4.35 -9.26
N LYS A 84 -14.47 3.06 -8.95
CA LYS A 84 -13.91 2.09 -9.90
C LYS A 84 -14.94 1.20 -10.59
N LEU A 85 -16.14 1.10 -10.01
CA LEU A 85 -17.21 0.33 -10.66
C LEU A 85 -17.90 1.17 -11.72
N GLU A 86 -18.03 0.60 -12.90
CA GLU A 86 -18.81 1.18 -13.99
C GLU A 86 -20.32 1.18 -13.68
N ALA A 87 -21.06 2.07 -14.31
CA ALA A 87 -22.52 2.09 -14.19
C ALA A 87 -23.10 0.81 -14.81
N GLY A 88 -23.89 0.07 -14.02
CA GLY A 88 -24.53 -1.19 -14.44
C GLY A 88 -23.98 -2.45 -13.81
N VAL A 89 -22.92 -2.36 -13.00
CA VAL A 89 -22.45 -3.50 -12.20
C VAL A 89 -23.31 -3.62 -10.94
N GLU A 90 -24.07 -4.71 -10.84
CA GLU A 90 -24.93 -4.98 -9.68
C GLU A 90 -24.28 -5.94 -8.68
N VAL A 91 -23.41 -6.85 -9.14
CA VAL A 91 -22.77 -7.86 -8.29
C VAL A 91 -21.27 -7.63 -8.24
N VAL A 92 -20.75 -7.54 -7.03
CA VAL A 92 -19.33 -7.31 -6.75
C VAL A 92 -18.75 -8.56 -6.10
N ASP A 93 -18.06 -9.35 -6.91
CA ASP A 93 -17.38 -10.57 -6.49
C ASP A 93 -15.86 -10.34 -6.42
N ARG A 94 -15.15 -11.23 -5.72
CA ARG A 94 -13.70 -11.25 -5.66
C ARG A 94 -13.05 -11.27 -7.05
N ALA A 95 -13.61 -12.05 -8.00
CA ALA A 95 -13.11 -12.16 -9.36
C ALA A 95 -13.17 -10.81 -10.12
N LEU A 96 -14.24 -10.06 -9.91
CA LEU A 96 -14.40 -8.72 -10.49
C LEU A 96 -13.40 -7.73 -9.90
N LEU A 97 -13.20 -7.74 -8.59
CA LEU A 97 -12.22 -6.89 -7.92
C LEU A 97 -10.78 -7.18 -8.36
N GLN A 98 -10.46 -8.45 -8.65
CA GLN A 98 -9.17 -8.83 -9.23
C GLN A 98 -9.01 -8.32 -10.67
N LYS A 99 -10.04 -8.41 -11.49
CA LYS A 99 -10.03 -7.87 -12.86
C LYS A 99 -9.85 -6.36 -12.91
N LEU A 100 -10.45 -5.65 -11.95
CA LEU A 100 -10.28 -4.21 -11.78
C LEU A 100 -8.93 -3.80 -11.17
N GLY A 101 -8.12 -4.78 -10.75
CA GLY A 101 -6.81 -4.53 -10.12
C GLY A 101 -6.89 -3.94 -8.70
N LEU A 102 -8.05 -4.01 -8.05
CA LEU A 102 -8.24 -3.52 -6.68
C LEU A 102 -7.67 -4.46 -5.63
N ILE A 103 -7.64 -5.75 -5.93
CA ILE A 103 -7.02 -6.77 -5.10
C ILE A 103 -6.05 -7.61 -5.91
N GLY A 104 -4.96 -8.04 -5.26
CA GLY A 104 -3.98 -8.95 -5.86
C GLY A 104 -4.51 -10.38 -5.99
N LYS A 105 -3.74 -11.23 -6.68
CA LYS A 105 -3.98 -12.68 -6.76
C LYS A 105 -3.50 -13.37 -5.46
N THR A 106 -4.08 -13.02 -4.32
CA THR A 106 -3.76 -13.61 -3.01
C THR A 106 -4.94 -14.40 -2.50
N ASP A 107 -4.67 -15.44 -1.70
CA ASP A 107 -5.72 -16.25 -1.07
C ASP A 107 -6.23 -15.65 0.25
N GLN A 108 -5.74 -14.48 0.63
CA GLN A 108 -6.17 -13.77 1.84
C GLN A 108 -7.65 -13.42 1.76
N PRO A 109 -8.41 -13.55 2.86
CA PRO A 109 -9.83 -13.25 2.88
C PRO A 109 -10.12 -11.77 2.62
N LEU A 110 -11.21 -11.48 1.96
CA LEU A 110 -11.67 -10.13 1.60
C LEU A 110 -12.52 -9.51 2.71
N LYS A 111 -12.23 -8.26 3.05
CA LYS A 111 -13.03 -7.48 3.99
C LYS A 111 -13.43 -6.13 3.40
N ILE A 112 -14.73 -5.83 3.44
CA ILE A 112 -15.26 -4.53 3.00
C ILE A 112 -15.39 -3.59 4.20
N LEU A 113 -14.85 -2.37 4.03
CA LEU A 113 -14.92 -1.30 5.02
C LEU A 113 -15.76 -0.12 4.54
N GLY A 114 -16.44 0.54 5.49
CA GLY A 114 -17.41 1.60 5.24
C GLY A 114 -16.84 3.01 5.07
N ASN A 115 -15.57 3.16 4.67
CA ASN A 115 -15.03 4.48 4.37
C ASN A 115 -15.54 4.97 3.00
N GLY A 116 -15.95 6.24 2.98
CA GLY A 116 -16.56 6.86 1.80
C GLY A 116 -18.08 6.64 1.72
N ASP A 117 -18.70 7.32 0.77
CA ASP A 117 -20.13 7.23 0.51
C ASP A 117 -20.40 6.41 -0.75
N LEU A 118 -21.45 5.63 -0.73
CA LEU A 118 -21.90 4.80 -1.82
C LEU A 118 -23.23 5.37 -2.33
N THR A 119 -23.43 5.48 -3.64
CA THR A 119 -24.68 5.90 -4.27
C THR A 119 -25.33 4.77 -5.07
N LYS A 120 -24.57 3.74 -5.41
CA LYS A 120 -24.98 2.62 -6.25
C LYS A 120 -25.58 1.49 -5.40
N LYS A 121 -26.66 0.89 -5.90
CA LYS A 121 -27.21 -0.33 -5.31
C LYS A 121 -26.36 -1.53 -5.72
N LEU A 122 -25.69 -2.17 -4.77
CA LEU A 122 -24.76 -3.25 -5.02
C LEU A 122 -25.08 -4.50 -4.18
N THR A 123 -24.89 -5.65 -4.80
CA THR A 123 -24.81 -6.94 -4.08
C THR A 123 -23.33 -7.29 -3.94
N VAL A 124 -22.83 -7.28 -2.72
CA VAL A 124 -21.38 -7.49 -2.46
C VAL A 124 -21.14 -8.84 -1.82
N VAL A 125 -20.25 -9.63 -2.41
CA VAL A 125 -19.82 -10.94 -1.91
C VAL A 125 -18.42 -10.79 -1.32
N ALA A 126 -18.27 -10.97 0.00
CA ALA A 126 -16.99 -10.87 0.71
C ALA A 126 -16.96 -11.79 1.93
N ASP A 127 -15.77 -12.05 2.47
CA ASP A 127 -15.62 -12.91 3.66
C ASP A 127 -16.06 -12.20 4.95
N LYS A 128 -15.81 -10.88 5.05
CA LYS A 128 -16.26 -10.07 6.19
C LYS A 128 -16.64 -8.65 5.78
N PHE A 129 -17.51 -8.03 6.56
CA PHE A 129 -17.93 -6.64 6.43
C PHE A 129 -17.73 -5.90 7.76
N SER A 130 -17.43 -4.60 7.69
CA SER A 130 -17.55 -3.73 8.88
C SER A 130 -19.02 -3.40 9.13
N LYS A 131 -19.35 -3.03 10.36
CA LYS A 131 -20.74 -2.64 10.72
C LYS A 131 -21.22 -1.47 9.86
N SER A 132 -20.41 -0.41 9.76
CA SER A 132 -20.70 0.75 8.93
C SER A 132 -20.83 0.46 7.44
N ALA A 133 -20.06 -0.51 6.90
CA ALA A 133 -20.20 -0.91 5.50
C ALA A 133 -21.55 -1.62 5.25
N LYS A 134 -21.95 -2.52 6.16
CA LYS A 134 -23.25 -3.20 6.09
C LYS A 134 -24.40 -2.20 6.09
N GLU A 135 -24.42 -1.30 7.08
CA GLU A 135 -25.45 -0.26 7.21
C GLU A 135 -25.58 0.61 5.96
N LYS A 136 -24.46 1.04 5.38
CA LYS A 136 -24.43 1.87 4.17
C LYS A 136 -24.94 1.11 2.93
N ILE A 137 -24.55 -0.16 2.75
CA ILE A 137 -24.99 -0.97 1.62
C ILE A 137 -26.49 -1.29 1.74
N GLU A 138 -26.95 -1.68 2.92
CA GLU A 138 -28.37 -2.02 3.19
C GLU A 138 -29.29 -0.78 3.10
N ALA A 139 -28.82 0.39 3.53
CA ALA A 139 -29.57 1.65 3.41
C ALA A 139 -29.88 2.03 1.95
N LEU A 140 -29.02 1.63 1.01
CA LEU A 140 -29.24 1.82 -0.43
C LEU A 140 -30.04 0.66 -1.08
N GLY A 141 -30.52 -0.29 -0.29
CA GLY A 141 -31.24 -1.47 -0.79
C GLY A 141 -30.33 -2.50 -1.46
N GLY A 142 -29.01 -2.44 -1.18
CA GLY A 142 -28.04 -3.46 -1.57
C GLY A 142 -28.07 -4.67 -0.66
N THR A 143 -27.33 -5.71 -1.02
CA THR A 143 -27.27 -6.97 -0.25
C THR A 143 -25.81 -7.34 0.06
N CYS A 144 -25.52 -7.70 1.33
CA CYS A 144 -24.24 -8.22 1.76
C CYS A 144 -24.30 -9.76 1.86
N LYS A 145 -23.53 -10.48 1.05
CA LYS A 145 -23.42 -11.94 1.10
C LYS A 145 -22.04 -12.35 1.60
N VAL A 146 -22.03 -13.28 2.58
CA VAL A 146 -20.76 -13.85 3.05
C VAL A 146 -20.34 -14.98 2.10
N ALA A 147 -19.07 -14.99 1.68
CA ALA A 147 -18.56 -15.96 0.70
C ALA A 147 -18.70 -17.41 1.16
N ALA A 148 -18.68 -17.68 2.46
CA ALA A 148 -18.93 -18.99 3.03
C ALA A 148 -20.38 -19.47 2.79
N ASP A 149 -21.36 -18.57 2.94
CA ASP A 149 -22.77 -18.89 2.76
C ASP A 149 -23.08 -19.18 1.29
N VAL A 150 -22.47 -18.44 0.36
CA VAL A 150 -22.62 -18.63 -1.09
C VAL A 150 -22.07 -19.98 -1.53
N LYS A 151 -20.94 -20.42 -0.95
CA LYS A 151 -20.39 -21.76 -1.22
C LYS A 151 -21.28 -22.88 -0.71
N ALA A 152 -21.86 -22.70 0.48
CA ALA A 152 -22.78 -23.68 1.06
C ALA A 152 -24.11 -23.81 0.29
N GLU A 153 -24.58 -22.72 -0.34
CA GLU A 153 -25.76 -22.75 -1.20
C GLU A 153 -25.48 -23.44 -2.56
N ALA A 154 -24.26 -23.28 -3.10
CA ALA A 154 -23.86 -23.91 -4.36
C ALA A 154 -23.61 -25.42 -4.23
N GLU A 155 -23.29 -25.92 -3.02
CA GLU A 155 -23.05 -27.35 -2.74
C GLU A 155 -24.33 -28.14 -2.36
N LYS A 156 -25.51 -27.50 -2.22
CA LYS A 156 -26.76 -28.23 -2.01
C LYS A 156 -27.18 -28.84 -3.35
N PRO A 157 -27.21 -30.20 -3.47
CA PRO A 157 -27.72 -30.83 -4.67
C PRO A 157 -29.22 -30.50 -4.79
N GLN A 158 -29.59 -30.06 -5.99
CA GLN A 158 -31.00 -29.94 -6.35
C GLN A 158 -31.61 -31.34 -6.25
N ALA A 159 -32.45 -31.55 -5.24
CA ALA A 159 -33.28 -32.73 -5.10
C ALA A 159 -34.55 -32.59 -5.96
#